data_0819cd95a274e6e2a5d778af718b1d03
#
_entry.id   0819cd95a274e6e2a5d778af718b1d03
#
_cell.length_a   1.000
_cell.length_b   1.000
_cell.length_c   1.000
_cell.angle_alpha   90.00
_cell.angle_beta   90.00
_cell.angle_gamma   90.00
#
_symmetry.space_group_name_H-M   'P 1'
#
loop_
_entity.id
_entity.type
_entity.pdbx_description
1 polymer ?
#
loop_
_entity_poly.entity_id
_entity_poly.type
_entity_poly.pdbx_seq_one_letter_code
_entity_poly.pdbx_strand_id
1 'polypeptide(L)'
;MGDNMAAEIWDLYNSKRQPTGKTMMRGEEIPAGLYHLAVHIWPLNSKGELLIQKRSSTVQWKPNLWAVTGGSAIAGEAPLTAAMRELKEELGYDASVQEMREIACLRRSNSFCSVYTIVIDQPAEDFVLQKEEVSEVRWCSATKVSRMVGEGMLYNYGDSYFKMLFDACAPVAY
;
A
#
# COMPACT_ATOMS: atom_id res chain seq x y z
N MET A 1 26.48 -0.74 13.22
CA MET A 1 25.91 0.55 13.66
C MET A 1 24.52 0.52 13.13
N GLY A 2 23.51 0.29 14.00
CA GLY A 2 22.12 0.17 13.59
C GLY A 2 21.60 1.52 13.12
N ASP A 3 21.07 1.55 11.92
CA ASP A 3 20.30 2.69 11.41
C ASP A 3 19.17 2.96 12.39
N ASN A 4 19.22 4.15 12.98
CA ASN A 4 18.19 4.70 13.84
C ASN A 4 17.01 5.12 12.95
N MET A 5 16.24 4.14 12.44
CA MET A 5 14.94 4.46 11.88
C MET A 5 14.14 5.08 13.02
N ALA A 6 13.88 6.38 12.92
CA ALA A 6 13.04 7.08 13.89
C ALA A 6 11.77 6.26 14.07
N ALA A 7 11.45 5.90 15.31
CA ALA A 7 10.30 5.09 15.61
C ALA A 7 9.04 5.81 15.09
N GLU A 8 8.36 5.18 14.12
CA GLU A 8 7.12 5.74 13.57
C GLU A 8 6.05 5.80 14.65
N ILE A 9 5.44 6.95 14.78
CA ILE A 9 4.30 7.19 15.66
C ILE A 9 3.04 7.23 14.80
N TRP A 10 2.00 6.53 15.22
CA TRP A 10 0.71 6.49 14.55
C TRP A 10 -0.36 7.18 15.39
N ASP A 11 -1.26 7.93 14.73
CA ASP A 11 -2.49 8.40 15.35
C ASP A 11 -3.49 7.24 15.50
N LEU A 12 -4.24 7.24 16.60
CA LEU A 12 -5.30 6.28 16.86
C LEU A 12 -6.70 6.87 16.61
N TYR A 13 -7.51 6.09 15.94
CA TYR A 13 -8.87 6.39 15.53
C TYR A 13 -9.88 5.45 16.19
N ASN A 14 -11.10 5.93 16.43
CA ASN A 14 -12.20 5.10 16.88
C ASN A 14 -12.86 4.33 15.72
N SER A 15 -13.86 3.50 16.01
CA SER A 15 -14.57 2.68 15.01
C SER A 15 -15.34 3.49 13.95
N LYS A 16 -15.51 4.80 14.15
CA LYS A 16 -16.11 5.74 13.19
C LYS A 16 -15.05 6.51 12.38
N ARG A 17 -13.77 6.09 12.46
CA ARG A 17 -12.63 6.77 11.81
C ARG A 17 -12.45 8.22 12.29
N GLN A 18 -12.81 8.53 13.50
CA GLN A 18 -12.57 9.83 14.11
C GLN A 18 -11.28 9.78 14.94
N PRO A 19 -10.39 10.79 14.86
CA PRO A 19 -9.18 10.82 15.65
C PRO A 19 -9.53 10.86 17.14
N THR A 20 -8.77 10.13 17.94
CA THR A 20 -8.98 10.06 19.41
C THR A 20 -8.07 11.01 20.17
N GLY A 21 -7.11 11.65 19.51
CA GLY A 21 -6.04 12.43 20.13
C GLY A 21 -4.97 11.58 20.81
N LYS A 22 -5.05 10.24 20.70
CA LYS A 22 -4.04 9.31 21.19
C LYS A 22 -3.12 8.88 20.06
N THR A 23 -1.88 8.58 20.43
CA THR A 23 -0.87 8.04 19.52
C THR A 23 -0.30 6.74 20.08
N MET A 24 0.41 5.96 19.24
CA MET A 24 1.17 4.77 19.64
C MET A 24 2.43 4.65 18.78
N MET A 25 3.39 3.88 19.24
CA MET A 25 4.56 3.55 18.44
C MET A 25 4.28 2.35 17.53
N ARG A 26 4.83 2.37 16.32
CA ARG A 26 4.79 1.21 15.41
C ARG A 26 5.40 -0.02 16.12
N GLY A 27 4.69 -1.14 16.05
CA GLY A 27 5.10 -2.39 16.67
C GLY A 27 4.46 -2.67 18.03
N GLU A 28 3.82 -1.69 18.65
CA GLU A 28 2.99 -1.92 19.82
C GLU A 28 1.64 -2.57 19.45
N GLU A 29 1.00 -3.21 20.42
CA GLU A 29 -0.34 -3.79 20.21
C GLU A 29 -1.40 -2.68 20.19
N ILE A 30 -2.18 -2.64 19.10
CA ILE A 30 -3.25 -1.65 18.98
C ILE A 30 -4.37 -2.01 19.94
N PRO A 31 -4.77 -1.11 20.86
CA PRO A 31 -5.82 -1.40 21.83
C PRO A 31 -7.15 -1.75 21.17
N ALA A 32 -7.92 -2.66 21.76
CA ALA A 32 -9.20 -3.10 21.24
C ALA A 32 -10.15 -1.92 20.97
N GLY A 33 -10.76 -1.91 19.80
CA GLY A 33 -11.69 -0.83 19.36
C GLY A 33 -11.00 0.42 18.85
N LEU A 34 -9.66 0.44 18.79
CA LEU A 34 -8.87 1.49 18.15
C LEU A 34 -8.26 1.00 16.83
N TYR A 35 -7.95 1.95 15.98
CA TYR A 35 -7.49 1.71 14.60
C TYR A 35 -6.41 2.72 14.24
N HIS A 36 -5.44 2.32 13.41
CA HIS A 36 -4.55 3.25 12.74
C HIS A 36 -4.96 3.45 11.27
N LEU A 37 -4.32 4.36 10.55
CA LEU A 37 -4.53 4.54 9.12
C LEU A 37 -3.44 3.80 8.35
N ALA A 38 -3.85 3.05 7.33
CA ALA A 38 -2.97 2.39 6.37
C ALA A 38 -3.36 2.81 4.95
N VAL A 39 -2.41 2.70 4.03
CA VAL A 39 -2.61 3.03 2.63
C VAL A 39 -2.07 1.92 1.74
N HIS A 40 -2.80 1.63 0.67
CA HIS A 40 -2.38 0.78 -0.43
C HIS A 40 -2.41 1.59 -1.73
N ILE A 41 -1.38 1.46 -2.54
CA ILE A 41 -1.28 2.15 -3.82
C ILE A 41 -1.06 1.11 -4.92
N TRP A 42 -1.96 1.06 -5.89
CA TRP A 42 -1.89 0.21 -7.07
C TRP A 42 -1.57 1.07 -8.29
N PRO A 43 -0.30 1.22 -8.68
CA PRO A 43 0.01 1.81 -9.97
C PRO A 43 -0.52 0.93 -11.10
N LEU A 44 -1.08 1.60 -12.10
CA LEU A 44 -1.59 1.02 -13.36
C LEU A 44 -0.81 1.60 -14.52
N ASN A 45 -0.56 0.83 -15.56
CA ASN A 45 -0.06 1.37 -16.81
C ASN A 45 -1.20 1.45 -17.86
N SER A 46 -0.93 2.11 -18.99
CA SER A 46 -1.88 2.24 -20.11
C SER A 46 -2.31 0.90 -20.74
N LYS A 47 -1.58 -0.19 -20.45
CA LYS A 47 -1.94 -1.55 -20.87
C LYS A 47 -2.89 -2.25 -19.89
N GLY A 48 -3.28 -1.59 -18.78
CA GLY A 48 -4.11 -2.16 -17.73
C GLY A 48 -3.39 -3.16 -16.83
N GLU A 49 -2.06 -3.13 -16.80
CA GLU A 49 -1.28 -3.93 -15.87
C GLU A 49 -1.10 -3.20 -14.54
N LEU A 50 -1.06 -3.97 -13.46
CA LEU A 50 -0.83 -3.53 -12.09
C LEU A 50 0.65 -3.68 -11.72
N LEU A 51 1.24 -2.68 -11.09
CA LEU A 51 2.58 -2.81 -10.52
C LEU A 51 2.48 -3.52 -9.18
N ILE A 52 3.22 -4.61 -9.04
CA ILE A 52 3.41 -5.32 -7.78
C ILE A 52 4.86 -5.19 -7.34
N GLN A 53 5.10 -5.18 -6.04
CA GLN A 53 6.44 -5.13 -5.46
C GLN A 53 6.76 -6.39 -4.67
N LYS A 54 8.00 -6.84 -4.75
CA LYS A 54 8.51 -7.91 -3.92
C LYS A 54 9.16 -7.33 -2.68
N ARG A 55 8.67 -7.71 -1.52
CA ARG A 55 9.23 -7.26 -0.25
C ARG A 55 10.68 -7.73 -0.08
N SER A 56 11.51 -6.87 0.47
CA SER A 56 12.90 -7.22 0.77
C SER A 56 12.98 -8.40 1.74
N SER A 57 14.08 -9.12 1.70
CA SER A 57 14.37 -10.19 2.66
C SER A 57 14.65 -9.67 4.08
N THR A 58 14.91 -8.38 4.23
CA THR A 58 15.26 -7.71 5.50
C THR A 58 14.05 -7.24 6.29
N VAL A 59 12.88 -7.10 5.65
CA VAL A 59 11.66 -6.64 6.35
C VAL A 59 11.12 -7.70 7.31
N GLN A 60 10.56 -7.26 8.44
CA GLN A 60 10.03 -8.17 9.46
C GLN A 60 8.75 -8.89 9.03
N TRP A 61 7.84 -8.16 8.35
CA TRP A 61 6.55 -8.72 7.94
C TRP A 61 6.62 -9.26 6.52
N LYS A 62 6.36 -10.58 6.36
CA LYS A 62 6.25 -11.25 5.05
C LYS A 62 7.42 -10.97 4.09
N PRO A 63 8.68 -11.23 4.50
CA PRO A 63 9.84 -11.05 3.62
C PRO A 63 9.72 -11.93 2.37
N ASN A 64 10.27 -11.46 1.25
CA ASN A 64 10.29 -12.14 -0.07
C ASN A 64 8.92 -12.36 -0.72
N LEU A 65 7.81 -11.94 -0.10
CA LEU A 65 6.47 -12.06 -0.67
C LEU A 65 6.19 -10.88 -1.59
N TRP A 66 5.47 -11.13 -2.68
CA TRP A 66 4.91 -10.07 -3.50
C TRP A 66 3.73 -9.40 -2.77
N ALA A 67 3.61 -8.10 -2.92
CA ALA A 67 2.60 -7.29 -2.22
C ALA A 67 2.24 -6.04 -3.04
N VAL A 68 1.27 -5.29 -2.54
CA VAL A 68 0.98 -3.92 -3.00
C VAL A 68 1.97 -2.95 -2.37
N THR A 69 2.26 -1.83 -3.06
CA THR A 69 2.95 -0.67 -2.47
C THR A 69 2.10 -0.03 -1.38
N GLY A 70 2.67 0.29 -0.24
CA GLY A 70 1.93 0.96 0.82
C GLY A 70 2.49 0.75 2.21
N GLY A 71 1.92 1.48 3.16
CA GLY A 71 2.35 1.47 4.56
C GLY A 71 1.33 2.08 5.49
N SER A 72 1.79 2.61 6.60
CA SER A 72 0.95 3.28 7.60
C SER A 72 1.14 4.79 7.56
N ALA A 73 0.05 5.53 7.75
CA ALA A 73 0.15 6.96 7.97
C ALA A 73 0.84 7.24 9.32
N ILE A 74 1.81 8.12 9.33
CA ILE A 74 2.43 8.61 10.57
C ILE A 74 1.51 9.65 11.24
N ALA A 75 1.76 9.94 12.52
CA ALA A 75 0.95 10.88 13.29
C ALA A 75 0.86 12.26 12.61
N GLY A 76 -0.36 12.78 12.49
CA GLY A 76 -0.65 14.04 11.81
C GLY A 76 -0.79 13.94 10.28
N GLU A 77 -0.57 12.76 9.68
CA GLU A 77 -0.59 12.57 8.24
C GLU A 77 -1.96 12.14 7.74
N ALA A 78 -2.45 12.79 6.68
CA ALA A 78 -3.66 12.34 5.99
C ALA A 78 -3.35 11.11 5.09
N PRO A 79 -4.33 10.22 4.81
CA PRO A 79 -4.10 9.03 4.00
C PRO A 79 -3.51 9.31 2.62
N LEU A 80 -3.95 10.37 1.94
CA LEU A 80 -3.41 10.74 0.63
C LEU A 80 -1.93 11.16 0.73
N THR A 81 -1.57 11.92 1.76
CA THR A 81 -0.17 12.32 2.00
C THR A 81 0.70 11.10 2.28
N ALA A 82 0.21 10.17 3.13
CA ALA A 82 0.88 8.91 3.40
C ALA A 82 1.08 8.09 2.11
N ALA A 83 0.06 7.98 1.26
CA ALA A 83 0.15 7.24 0.01
C ALA A 83 1.22 7.84 -0.95
N MET A 84 1.27 9.17 -1.07
CA MET A 84 2.27 9.84 -1.89
C MET A 84 3.69 9.66 -1.32
N ARG A 85 3.85 9.75 0.01
CA ARG A 85 5.13 9.52 0.69
C ARG A 85 5.62 8.09 0.46
N GLU A 86 4.77 7.07 0.71
CA GLU A 86 5.13 5.66 0.51
C GLU A 86 5.51 5.37 -0.95
N LEU A 87 4.77 5.92 -1.91
CA LEU A 87 5.08 5.76 -3.34
C LEU A 87 6.46 6.35 -3.69
N LYS A 88 6.79 7.51 -3.10
CA LYS A 88 8.08 8.16 -3.29
C LYS A 88 9.21 7.42 -2.59
N GLU A 89 9.01 6.98 -1.35
CA GLU A 89 10.01 6.25 -0.57
C GLU A 89 10.30 4.87 -1.18
N GLU A 90 9.28 4.05 -1.41
CA GLU A 90 9.43 2.68 -1.86
C GLU A 90 9.82 2.55 -3.33
N LEU A 91 9.28 3.43 -4.21
CA LEU A 91 9.41 3.33 -5.67
C LEU A 91 10.11 4.52 -6.33
N GLY A 92 10.45 5.57 -5.59
CA GLY A 92 11.07 6.77 -6.13
C GLY A 92 10.16 7.62 -7.03
N TYR A 93 8.83 7.39 -7.01
CA TYR A 93 7.88 8.11 -7.85
C TYR A 93 7.25 9.27 -7.08
N ASP A 94 7.44 10.50 -7.58
CA ASP A 94 6.94 11.73 -6.98
C ASP A 94 5.58 12.11 -7.57
N ALA A 95 4.51 11.55 -7.00
CA ALA A 95 3.14 11.78 -7.47
C ALA A 95 2.58 13.13 -7.05
N SER A 96 1.75 13.73 -7.89
CA SER A 96 0.89 14.85 -7.53
C SER A 96 -0.46 14.38 -6.98
N VAL A 97 -1.15 15.26 -6.23
CA VAL A 97 -2.49 14.98 -5.69
C VAL A 97 -3.50 14.61 -6.79
N GLN A 98 -3.39 15.26 -7.96
CA GLN A 98 -4.31 15.08 -9.08
C GLN A 98 -4.17 13.72 -9.77
N GLU A 99 -3.01 13.06 -9.65
CA GLU A 99 -2.76 11.74 -10.22
C GLU A 99 -3.33 10.61 -9.33
N MET A 100 -3.52 10.88 -8.03
CA MET A 100 -3.98 9.89 -7.07
C MET A 100 -5.50 9.79 -7.03
N ARG A 101 -6.03 8.59 -7.19
CA ARG A 101 -7.46 8.31 -7.11
C ARG A 101 -7.75 7.32 -5.98
N GLU A 102 -8.45 7.74 -4.93
CA GLU A 102 -8.96 6.82 -3.92
C GLU A 102 -10.12 6.00 -4.50
N ILE A 103 -10.01 4.68 -4.43
CA ILE A 103 -11.03 3.74 -4.94
C ILE A 103 -11.83 3.10 -3.81
N ALA A 104 -11.28 3.01 -2.62
CA ALA A 104 -11.97 2.49 -1.44
C ALA A 104 -11.28 2.91 -0.15
N CYS A 105 -12.06 2.87 0.95
CA CYS A 105 -11.55 2.86 2.30
C CYS A 105 -12.12 1.65 3.04
N LEU A 106 -11.27 0.73 3.44
CA LEU A 106 -11.64 -0.55 4.03
C LEU A 106 -11.34 -0.58 5.52
N ARG A 107 -12.34 -0.90 6.33
CA ARG A 107 -12.13 -1.20 7.74
C ARG A 107 -11.62 -2.62 7.89
N ARG A 108 -10.47 -2.77 8.54
CA ARG A 108 -9.87 -4.05 8.92
C ARG A 108 -9.96 -4.27 10.43
N SER A 109 -9.34 -5.32 10.93
CA SER A 109 -9.36 -5.64 12.37
C SER A 109 -8.85 -4.51 13.27
N ASN A 110 -7.79 -3.81 12.83
CA ASN A 110 -7.09 -2.79 13.61
C ASN A 110 -6.67 -1.56 12.78
N SER A 111 -7.18 -1.43 11.56
CA SER A 111 -6.84 -0.30 10.69
C SER A 111 -7.98 0.11 9.78
N PHE A 112 -7.94 1.36 9.31
CA PHE A 112 -8.64 1.81 8.11
C PHE A 112 -7.62 1.91 6.99
N CYS A 113 -7.83 1.14 5.93
CA CYS A 113 -6.95 1.10 4.78
C CYS A 113 -7.57 1.86 3.61
N SER A 114 -7.03 3.02 3.26
CA SER A 114 -7.38 3.74 2.04
C SER A 114 -6.62 3.14 0.85
N VAL A 115 -7.35 2.77 -0.20
CA VAL A 115 -6.79 2.14 -1.40
C VAL A 115 -6.81 3.15 -2.54
N TYR A 116 -5.65 3.40 -3.10
CA TYR A 116 -5.45 4.36 -4.20
C TYR A 116 -5.01 3.65 -5.48
N THR A 117 -5.34 4.26 -6.60
CA THR A 117 -4.75 3.95 -7.91
C THR A 117 -4.09 5.20 -8.49
N ILE A 118 -3.08 5.00 -9.32
CA ILE A 118 -2.37 6.03 -10.08
C ILE A 118 -1.95 5.44 -11.42
N VAL A 119 -2.02 6.23 -12.50
CA VAL A 119 -1.55 5.78 -13.82
C VAL A 119 -0.10 6.20 -14.01
N ILE A 120 0.78 5.22 -14.26
CA ILE A 120 2.21 5.42 -14.46
C ILE A 120 2.65 4.60 -15.68
N ASP A 121 3.16 5.26 -16.71
CA ASP A 121 3.65 4.61 -17.94
C ASP A 121 5.18 4.64 -18.02
N GLN A 122 5.84 3.98 -17.06
CA GLN A 122 7.30 3.81 -17.12
C GLN A 122 7.68 2.32 -17.01
N PRO A 123 8.81 1.90 -17.58
CA PRO A 123 9.36 0.55 -17.41
C PRO A 123 9.60 0.22 -15.92
N ALA A 124 9.48 -1.06 -15.56
CA ALA A 124 9.68 -1.48 -14.16
C ALA A 124 11.12 -1.22 -13.67
N GLU A 125 12.08 -1.27 -14.56
CA GLU A 125 13.51 -0.99 -14.32
C GLU A 125 13.83 0.47 -14.02
N ASP A 126 12.94 1.39 -14.36
CA ASP A 126 13.13 2.84 -14.14
C ASP A 126 12.69 3.31 -12.76
N PHE A 127 12.06 2.44 -11.96
CA PHE A 127 11.73 2.76 -10.57
C PHE A 127 12.97 2.73 -9.67
N VAL A 128 13.11 3.73 -8.81
CA VAL A 128 14.19 3.83 -7.83
C VAL A 128 13.74 3.20 -6.51
N LEU A 129 14.09 1.92 -6.32
CA LEU A 129 13.60 1.14 -5.20
C LEU A 129 14.37 1.42 -3.90
N GLN A 130 13.65 1.59 -2.80
CA GLN A 130 14.19 1.54 -1.45
C GLN A 130 14.53 0.07 -1.12
N LYS A 131 15.77 -0.33 -1.32
CA LYS A 131 16.21 -1.74 -1.27
C LYS A 131 16.00 -2.42 0.08
N GLU A 132 15.92 -1.66 1.16
CA GLU A 132 15.61 -2.12 2.51
C GLU A 132 14.17 -2.64 2.61
N GLU A 133 13.23 -2.06 1.83
CA GLU A 133 11.81 -2.41 1.85
C GLU A 133 11.40 -3.22 0.61
N VAL A 134 11.89 -2.87 -0.57
CA VAL A 134 11.48 -3.40 -1.87
C VAL A 134 12.67 -3.94 -2.66
N SER A 135 12.67 -5.24 -2.94
CA SER A 135 13.76 -5.88 -3.71
C SER A 135 13.53 -5.86 -5.23
N GLU A 136 12.27 -5.91 -5.67
CA GLU A 136 11.89 -6.00 -7.10
C GLU A 136 10.50 -5.42 -7.31
N VAL A 137 10.24 -4.87 -8.50
CA VAL A 137 8.89 -4.51 -8.96
C VAL A 137 8.60 -5.14 -10.31
N ARG A 138 7.31 -5.35 -10.62
CA ARG A 138 6.89 -5.98 -11.87
C ARG A 138 5.49 -5.54 -12.27
N TRP A 139 5.31 -5.23 -13.55
CA TRP A 139 4.00 -5.06 -14.16
C TRP A 139 3.34 -6.44 -14.39
N CYS A 140 2.10 -6.58 -13.98
CA CYS A 140 1.35 -7.83 -14.07
C CYS A 140 -0.10 -7.58 -14.46
N SER A 141 -0.64 -8.40 -15.37
CA SER A 141 -2.07 -8.41 -15.65
C SER A 141 -2.88 -8.85 -14.41
N ALA A 142 -4.15 -8.44 -14.31
CA ALA A 142 -5.06 -8.87 -13.25
C ALA A 142 -5.13 -10.40 -13.13
N THR A 143 -5.15 -11.12 -14.26
CA THR A 143 -5.13 -12.60 -14.28
C THR A 143 -3.86 -13.15 -13.65
N LYS A 144 -2.69 -12.55 -13.92
CA LYS A 144 -1.42 -12.98 -13.32
C LYS A 144 -1.39 -12.69 -11.82
N VAL A 145 -1.88 -11.52 -11.38
CA VAL A 145 -2.04 -11.18 -9.97
C VAL A 145 -2.92 -12.22 -9.26
N SER A 146 -4.10 -12.54 -9.82
CA SER A 146 -5.01 -13.56 -9.25
C SER A 146 -4.35 -14.93 -9.12
N ARG A 147 -3.60 -15.36 -10.14
CA ARG A 147 -2.86 -16.62 -10.09
C ARG A 147 -1.79 -16.62 -9.00
N MET A 148 -1.01 -15.53 -8.89
CA MET A 148 0.04 -15.40 -7.85
C MET A 148 -0.54 -15.42 -6.44
N VAL A 149 -1.74 -14.87 -6.24
CA VAL A 149 -2.48 -14.97 -4.96
C VAL A 149 -2.85 -16.42 -4.67
N GLY A 150 -3.42 -17.14 -5.64
CA GLY A 150 -3.79 -18.56 -5.49
C GLY A 150 -2.60 -19.48 -5.23
N GLU A 151 -1.45 -19.16 -5.77
CA GLU A 151 -0.17 -19.89 -5.57
C GLU A 151 0.57 -19.47 -4.27
N GLY A 152 0.04 -18.51 -3.51
CA GLY A 152 0.66 -17.99 -2.28
C GLY A 152 1.93 -17.17 -2.52
N MET A 153 2.19 -16.74 -3.76
CA MET A 153 3.34 -15.90 -4.11
C MET A 153 3.08 -14.42 -3.87
N LEU A 154 1.82 -13.98 -3.92
CA LEU A 154 1.39 -12.62 -3.60
C LEU A 154 0.48 -12.65 -2.37
N TYR A 155 0.65 -11.66 -1.48
CA TYR A 155 -0.14 -11.59 -0.26
C TYR A 155 -1.63 -11.52 -0.58
N ASN A 156 -2.41 -12.40 0.06
CA ASN A 156 -3.86 -12.46 -0.12
C ASN A 156 -4.55 -11.43 0.77
N TYR A 157 -5.00 -10.32 0.16
CA TYR A 157 -5.78 -9.27 0.83
C TYR A 157 -7.28 -9.63 0.99
N GLY A 158 -7.71 -10.77 0.42
CA GLY A 158 -9.07 -11.28 0.41
C GLY A 158 -9.78 -11.10 -0.94
N ASP A 159 -10.70 -12.03 -1.27
CA ASP A 159 -11.38 -12.07 -2.58
C ASP A 159 -12.15 -10.79 -2.88
N SER A 160 -12.87 -10.25 -1.88
CA SER A 160 -13.62 -9.00 -2.01
C SER A 160 -12.71 -7.81 -2.31
N TYR A 161 -11.48 -7.81 -1.77
CA TYR A 161 -10.49 -6.79 -2.04
C TYR A 161 -10.05 -6.82 -3.50
N PHE A 162 -9.67 -8.00 -4.00
CA PHE A 162 -9.23 -8.13 -5.39
C PHE A 162 -10.36 -7.89 -6.39
N LYS A 163 -11.59 -8.33 -6.07
CA LYS A 163 -12.76 -8.00 -6.89
C LYS A 163 -12.95 -6.49 -7.00
N MET A 164 -12.96 -5.78 -5.89
CA MET A 164 -13.08 -4.31 -5.86
C MET A 164 -11.95 -3.64 -6.66
N LEU A 165 -10.71 -4.09 -6.50
CA LEU A 165 -9.56 -3.56 -7.22
C LEU A 165 -9.72 -3.75 -8.74
N PHE A 166 -10.02 -4.96 -9.19
CA PHE A 166 -10.13 -5.26 -10.62
C PHE A 166 -11.32 -4.53 -11.27
N ASP A 167 -12.45 -4.42 -10.56
CA ASP A 167 -13.61 -3.66 -11.03
C ASP A 167 -13.27 -2.16 -11.19
N ALA A 168 -12.50 -1.61 -10.23
CA ALA A 168 -12.09 -0.19 -10.28
C ALA A 168 -11.03 0.11 -11.34
N CYS A 169 -10.24 -0.89 -11.73
CA CYS A 169 -9.15 -0.80 -12.71
C CYS A 169 -9.57 -1.29 -14.11
N ALA A 170 -10.77 -1.85 -14.26
CA ALA A 170 -11.26 -2.28 -15.58
C ALA A 170 -11.37 -1.08 -16.53
N PRO A 171 -10.99 -1.23 -17.81
CA PRO A 171 -11.23 -0.21 -18.82
C PRO A 171 -12.73 0.11 -18.85
N VAL A 172 -13.07 1.41 -18.80
CA VAL A 172 -14.45 1.82 -19.01
C VAL A 172 -14.79 1.50 -20.47
N ALA A 173 -15.65 0.51 -20.70
CA ALA A 173 -16.20 0.28 -22.03
C ALA A 173 -17.11 1.48 -22.38
N TYR A 174 -16.70 2.29 -23.35
CA TYR A 174 -17.52 3.33 -23.94
C TYR A 174 -18.41 2.75 -25.03
#